data_1187413e589afbd5971d4b2fb7800953
#
_entry.id   1187413e589afbd5971d4b2fb7800953
#
_cell.length_a   1.000
_cell.length_b   1.000
_cell.length_c   1.000
_cell.angle_alpha   90.00
_cell.angle_beta   90.00
_cell.angle_gamma   90.00
#
_symmetry.space_group_name_H-M   'P 1'
#
loop_
_entity.id
_entity.type
_entity.pdbx_description
1 polymer ?
#
loop_
_entity_poly.entity_id
_entity_poly.type
_entity_poly.pdbx_seq_one_letter_code
_entity_poly.pdbx_strand_id
1 'polypeptide(L)'
;DWEPGTDRLTVINALAAEINYNSIWMDGGGTVHCSAFRMASADAISVTYRDGEYSIQYPEWSETVDMFDHPNVFIVEVDNPDLDSSMRAVSVNDRPDSVFSTANLGRRVVSYEKLDNIASQAELQAYADNKRFKSLQSTETRTFYTGPSGRHAVFDLVELVRDGESTLYEETGWRLELEQPYKMTHTGKRVVYI
;
A
#
# COMPACT_ATOMS: atom_id res chain seq x y z
N ASP A 1 1.71 23.09 10.23
CA ASP A 1 0.61 24.01 9.85
C ASP A 1 0.08 23.63 8.47
N TRP A 2 -1.26 23.76 8.30
CA TRP A 2 -1.95 23.45 7.06
C TRP A 2 -2.34 24.74 6.34
N GLU A 3 -2.22 24.75 5.01
CA GLU A 3 -2.64 25.91 4.24
C GLU A 3 -4.17 26.11 4.30
N PRO A 4 -4.66 27.36 4.37
CA PRO A 4 -6.09 27.64 4.31
C PRO A 4 -6.72 27.06 3.04
N GLY A 5 -7.77 26.26 3.20
CA GLY A 5 -8.45 25.57 2.11
C GLY A 5 -8.04 24.11 1.93
N THR A 6 -7.06 23.60 2.69
CA THR A 6 -6.75 22.17 2.70
C THR A 6 -7.98 21.36 3.11
N ASP A 7 -8.31 20.35 2.33
CA ASP A 7 -9.42 19.45 2.59
C ASP A 7 -9.21 18.68 3.90
N ARG A 8 -10.29 18.55 4.69
CA ARG A 8 -10.25 17.89 6.01
C ARG A 8 -9.83 16.42 5.93
N LEU A 9 -10.23 15.71 4.88
CA LEU A 9 -9.87 14.32 4.69
C LEU A 9 -8.36 14.19 4.44
N THR A 10 -7.79 15.09 3.67
CA THR A 10 -6.34 15.17 3.45
C THR A 10 -5.59 15.36 4.77
N VAL A 11 -6.05 16.30 5.61
CA VAL A 11 -5.46 16.54 6.94
C VAL A 11 -5.53 15.29 7.82
N ILE A 12 -6.72 14.68 7.92
CA ILE A 12 -6.92 13.48 8.75
C ILE A 12 -6.03 12.32 8.27
N ASN A 13 -5.95 12.10 6.95
CA ASN A 13 -5.14 11.02 6.40
C ASN A 13 -3.64 11.26 6.59
N ALA A 14 -3.18 12.50 6.51
CA ALA A 14 -1.79 12.84 6.81
C ALA A 14 -1.44 12.59 8.28
N LEU A 15 -2.31 13.03 9.21
CA LEU A 15 -2.12 12.74 10.64
C LEU A 15 -2.20 11.23 10.95
N ALA A 16 -3.11 10.50 10.29
CA ALA A 16 -3.18 9.05 10.42
C ALA A 16 -1.87 8.37 9.95
N ALA A 17 -1.30 8.85 8.85
CA ALA A 17 -0.04 8.33 8.34
C ALA A 17 1.13 8.56 9.32
N GLU A 18 1.21 9.73 10.00
CA GLU A 18 2.23 10.03 10.99
C GLU A 18 2.23 9.06 12.18
N ILE A 19 1.04 8.55 12.56
CA ILE A 19 0.89 7.54 13.62
C ILE A 19 0.83 6.10 13.08
N ASN A 20 1.27 5.88 11.83
CA ASN A 20 1.29 4.58 11.16
C ASN A 20 -0.09 3.92 11.01
N TYR A 21 -1.11 4.71 10.70
CA TYR A 21 -2.44 4.22 10.36
C TYR A 21 -2.66 4.25 8.84
N ASN A 22 -3.60 3.44 8.38
CA ASN A 22 -4.13 3.51 7.02
C ASN A 22 -5.00 4.75 6.86
N SER A 23 -5.16 5.20 5.60
CA SER A 23 -6.15 6.23 5.29
C SER A 23 -7.53 5.79 5.75
N ILE A 24 -8.30 6.73 6.29
CA ILE A 24 -9.68 6.44 6.69
C ILE A 24 -10.54 6.15 5.46
N TRP A 25 -11.45 5.20 5.60
CA TRP A 25 -12.42 4.86 4.57
C TRP A 25 -13.79 4.59 5.20
N MET A 26 -14.83 4.61 4.37
CA MET A 26 -16.21 4.41 4.81
C MET A 26 -16.80 3.21 4.08
N ASP A 27 -17.44 2.32 4.84
CA ASP A 27 -18.14 1.17 4.26
C ASP A 27 -19.52 1.54 3.67
N GLY A 28 -20.17 0.57 3.02
CA GLY A 28 -21.50 0.76 2.44
C GLY A 28 -22.61 1.03 3.45
N GLY A 29 -22.38 0.79 4.73
CA GLY A 29 -23.28 1.11 5.85
C GLY A 29 -23.09 2.52 6.42
N GLY A 30 -22.09 3.27 5.93
CA GLY A 30 -21.74 4.60 6.40
C GLY A 30 -20.84 4.61 7.64
N THR A 31 -20.26 3.46 8.02
CA THR A 31 -19.32 3.39 9.14
C THR A 31 -17.93 3.80 8.67
N VAL A 32 -17.30 4.73 9.41
CA VAL A 32 -15.93 5.16 9.14
C VAL A 32 -14.97 4.21 9.83
N HIS A 33 -14.00 3.69 9.06
CA HIS A 33 -12.96 2.79 9.52
C HIS A 33 -11.62 3.52 9.60
N CYS A 34 -10.90 3.25 10.69
CA CYS A 34 -9.54 3.72 10.92
C CYS A 34 -8.76 2.56 11.56
N SER A 35 -7.73 2.10 10.89
CA SER A 35 -6.94 0.94 11.36
C SER A 35 -5.45 1.22 11.29
N ALA A 36 -4.70 0.70 12.27
CA ALA A 36 -3.25 0.74 12.20
C ALA A 36 -2.76 -0.02 10.96
N PHE A 37 -1.76 0.55 10.31
CA PHE A 37 -1.09 -0.15 9.20
C PHE A 37 -0.46 -1.44 9.74
N ARG A 38 -0.74 -2.54 9.07
CA ARG A 38 -0.12 -3.83 9.34
C ARG A 38 0.44 -4.37 8.04
N MET A 39 1.63 -4.94 8.12
CA MET A 39 2.17 -5.68 6.98
C MET A 39 1.26 -6.86 6.68
N ALA A 40 0.91 -7.04 5.41
CA ALA A 40 0.13 -8.18 4.99
C ALA A 40 0.87 -9.48 5.32
N SER A 41 0.15 -10.46 5.88
CA SER A 41 0.67 -11.79 6.15
C SER A 41 -0.18 -12.84 5.44
N ALA A 42 0.41 -13.98 5.12
CA ALA A 42 -0.31 -15.06 4.45
C ALA A 42 -1.53 -15.59 5.26
N ASP A 43 -1.51 -15.39 6.57
CA ASP A 43 -2.60 -15.79 7.47
C ASP A 43 -3.83 -14.89 7.38
N ALA A 44 -3.70 -13.73 6.73
CA ALA A 44 -4.76 -12.73 6.62
C ALA A 44 -5.46 -12.74 5.23
N ILE A 45 -5.29 -13.80 4.43
CA ILE A 45 -5.92 -13.89 3.11
C ILE A 45 -7.44 -13.93 3.27
N SER A 46 -8.10 -12.90 2.71
CA SER A 46 -9.55 -12.76 2.75
C SER A 46 -10.24 -13.61 1.69
N VAL A 47 -9.66 -13.63 0.49
CA VAL A 47 -10.22 -14.33 -0.68
C VAL A 47 -9.09 -14.94 -1.51
N THR A 48 -9.30 -16.19 -1.97
CA THR A 48 -8.43 -16.84 -2.94
C THR A 48 -9.19 -17.09 -4.22
N TYR A 49 -8.67 -16.62 -5.34
CA TYR A 49 -9.14 -16.94 -6.68
C TYR A 49 -8.15 -17.90 -7.35
N ARG A 50 -8.67 -19.03 -7.84
CA ARG A 50 -7.87 -20.05 -8.51
C ARG A 50 -8.38 -20.23 -9.94
N ASP A 51 -7.47 -20.48 -10.86
CA ASP A 51 -7.83 -20.98 -12.18
C ASP A 51 -8.40 -22.40 -12.08
N GLY A 52 -9.18 -22.81 -13.09
CA GLY A 52 -9.79 -24.13 -13.16
C GLY A 52 -11.24 -24.08 -13.65
N GLU A 53 -11.85 -25.27 -13.76
CA GLU A 53 -13.18 -25.45 -14.37
C GLU A 53 -14.29 -24.65 -13.66
N TYR A 54 -14.17 -24.46 -12.35
CA TYR A 54 -15.16 -23.70 -11.54
C TYR A 54 -14.69 -22.31 -11.16
N SER A 55 -13.67 -21.81 -11.85
CA SER A 55 -13.15 -20.47 -11.59
C SER A 55 -14.16 -19.41 -11.98
N ILE A 56 -14.33 -18.42 -11.09
CA ILE A 56 -15.04 -17.18 -11.41
C ILE A 56 -14.08 -16.07 -11.88
N GLN A 57 -12.78 -16.37 -11.98
CA GLN A 57 -11.76 -15.46 -12.47
C GLN A 57 -11.78 -15.41 -14.00
N TYR A 58 -11.83 -14.22 -14.57
CA TYR A 58 -11.69 -14.04 -16.00
C TYR A 58 -10.21 -14.14 -16.43
N PRO A 59 -9.94 -14.56 -17.67
CA PRO A 59 -8.56 -14.71 -18.15
C PRO A 59 -7.85 -13.37 -18.36
N GLU A 60 -8.62 -12.30 -18.59
CA GLU A 60 -8.05 -10.96 -18.84
C GLU A 60 -7.52 -10.34 -17.55
N TRP A 61 -6.39 -9.70 -17.66
CA TRP A 61 -5.81 -8.89 -16.60
C TRP A 61 -4.85 -7.86 -17.22
N SER A 62 -4.58 -6.80 -16.48
CA SER A 62 -3.52 -5.85 -16.83
C SER A 62 -2.64 -5.59 -15.63
N GLU A 63 -1.37 -5.41 -15.90
CA GLU A 63 -0.36 -5.09 -14.90
C GLU A 63 0.36 -3.82 -15.30
N THR A 64 0.50 -2.94 -14.34
CA THR A 64 1.27 -1.72 -14.50
C THR A 64 2.41 -1.76 -13.49
N VAL A 65 3.63 -1.73 -14.00
CA VAL A 65 4.84 -1.63 -13.18
C VAL A 65 5.42 -0.23 -13.39
N ASP A 66 5.46 0.55 -12.31
CA ASP A 66 6.13 1.84 -12.36
C ASP A 66 7.63 1.63 -12.16
N MET A 67 8.41 1.86 -13.22
CA MET A 67 9.86 1.68 -13.24
C MET A 67 10.62 2.99 -13.04
N PHE A 68 9.92 4.15 -13.06
CA PHE A 68 10.56 5.45 -13.02
C PHE A 68 10.51 6.05 -11.61
N ASP A 69 11.62 6.66 -11.21
CA ASP A 69 11.79 7.46 -9.99
C ASP A 69 11.35 6.78 -8.68
N HIS A 70 11.43 5.44 -8.64
CA HIS A 70 11.14 4.71 -7.41
C HIS A 70 12.23 5.00 -6.37
N PRO A 71 11.87 5.62 -5.24
CA PRO A 71 12.81 5.83 -4.16
C PRO A 71 13.28 4.51 -3.56
N ASN A 72 14.57 4.42 -3.28
CA ASN A 72 15.16 3.29 -2.56
C ASN A 72 15.88 3.72 -1.27
N VAL A 73 15.89 5.02 -1.00
CA VAL A 73 16.36 5.60 0.26
C VAL A 73 15.30 6.57 0.77
N PHE A 74 14.80 6.33 1.96
CA PHE A 74 13.78 7.14 2.61
C PHE A 74 14.40 7.85 3.80
N ILE A 75 14.41 9.18 3.74
CA ILE A 75 14.94 10.04 4.79
C ILE A 75 13.77 10.84 5.34
N VAL A 76 13.57 10.72 6.64
CA VAL A 76 12.54 11.47 7.37
C VAL A 76 13.20 12.24 8.50
N GLU A 77 12.91 13.51 8.63
CA GLU A 77 13.41 14.40 9.67
C GLU A 77 12.25 15.03 10.43
N VAL A 78 12.44 15.21 11.73
CA VAL A 78 11.54 16.03 12.55
C VAL A 78 12.22 17.37 12.79
N ASP A 79 11.53 18.42 12.35
CA ASP A 79 11.95 19.81 12.53
C ASP A 79 10.96 20.50 13.50
N ASN A 80 11.00 20.07 14.76
CA ASN A 80 10.16 20.64 15.80
C ASN A 80 11.02 21.51 16.74
N PRO A 81 10.80 22.84 16.78
CA PRO A 81 11.56 23.75 17.62
C PRO A 81 11.40 23.50 19.13
N ASP A 82 10.37 22.75 19.53
CA ASP A 82 10.13 22.38 20.93
C ASP A 82 10.93 21.15 21.39
N LEU A 83 11.68 20.51 20.48
CA LEU A 83 12.55 19.38 20.80
C LEU A 83 14.00 19.86 20.97
N ASP A 84 14.67 19.36 22.00
CA ASP A 84 16.09 19.70 22.30
C ASP A 84 17.08 19.26 21.21
N SER A 85 16.64 18.38 20.28
CA SER A 85 17.46 17.93 19.15
C SER A 85 16.59 17.53 17.95
N SER A 86 17.06 17.82 16.74
CA SER A 86 16.45 17.30 15.52
C SER A 86 16.60 15.78 15.45
N MET A 87 15.52 15.07 15.13
CA MET A 87 15.54 13.63 14.91
C MET A 87 15.57 13.32 13.41
N ARG A 88 16.30 12.30 13.04
CA ARG A 88 16.38 11.82 11.66
C ARG A 88 16.33 10.31 11.61
N ALA A 89 15.51 9.77 10.72
CA ALA A 89 15.46 8.34 10.39
C ALA A 89 15.79 8.11 8.92
N VAL A 90 16.44 6.99 8.65
CA VAL A 90 16.81 6.56 7.30
C VAL A 90 16.40 5.10 7.12
N SER A 91 15.65 4.81 6.06
CA SER A 91 15.32 3.46 5.66
C SER A 91 15.76 3.22 4.22
N VAL A 92 16.51 2.14 4.00
CA VAL A 92 17.13 1.83 2.69
C VAL A 92 16.59 0.51 2.18
N ASN A 93 16.21 0.48 0.90
CA ASN A 93 15.97 -0.77 0.19
C ASN A 93 17.28 -1.26 -0.42
N ASP A 94 17.93 -2.18 0.25
CA ASP A 94 19.18 -2.82 -0.16
C ASP A 94 19.00 -4.33 -0.50
N ARG A 95 17.77 -4.80 -0.55
CA ARG A 95 17.43 -6.21 -0.77
C ARG A 95 17.89 -6.69 -2.16
N PRO A 96 18.61 -7.81 -2.25
CA PRO A 96 19.11 -8.32 -3.53
C PRO A 96 18.01 -8.84 -4.46
N ASP A 97 16.86 -9.22 -3.92
CA ASP A 97 15.67 -9.68 -4.64
C ASP A 97 14.75 -8.55 -5.15
N SER A 98 14.96 -7.32 -4.67
CA SER A 98 14.21 -6.15 -5.12
C SER A 98 14.89 -5.51 -6.34
N VAL A 99 14.16 -5.42 -7.46
CA VAL A 99 14.64 -4.75 -8.69
C VAL A 99 15.01 -3.28 -8.42
N PHE A 100 14.34 -2.64 -7.48
CA PHE A 100 14.53 -1.22 -7.12
C PHE A 100 15.53 -1.01 -5.99
N SER A 101 16.22 -2.05 -5.53
CA SER A 101 17.21 -1.90 -4.47
C SER A 101 18.40 -1.03 -4.90
N THR A 102 19.06 -0.43 -3.93
CA THR A 102 20.31 0.32 -4.16
C THR A 102 21.38 -0.54 -4.82
N ALA A 103 21.40 -1.85 -4.52
CA ALA A 103 22.35 -2.80 -5.08
C ALA A 103 22.06 -3.05 -6.57
N ASN A 104 20.80 -3.29 -6.94
CA ASN A 104 20.44 -3.65 -8.32
C ASN A 104 20.38 -2.43 -9.24
N LEU A 105 19.90 -1.28 -8.75
CA LEU A 105 19.92 -0.03 -9.53
C LEU A 105 21.30 0.63 -9.61
N GLY A 106 22.24 0.28 -8.73
CA GLY A 106 23.54 0.91 -8.64
C GLY A 106 23.52 2.41 -8.31
N ARG A 107 22.34 2.92 -7.92
CA ARG A 107 22.13 4.34 -7.56
C ARG A 107 21.17 4.49 -6.39
N ARG A 108 21.28 5.62 -5.70
CA ARG A 108 20.35 6.01 -4.64
C ARG A 108 19.36 7.02 -5.18
N VAL A 109 18.06 6.69 -5.09
CA VAL A 109 16.94 7.59 -5.37
C VAL A 109 16.32 7.92 -4.03
N VAL A 110 16.44 9.19 -3.61
CA VAL A 110 16.09 9.61 -2.25
C VAL A 110 14.68 10.20 -2.24
N SER A 111 13.83 9.70 -1.33
CA SER A 111 12.62 10.37 -0.87
C SER A 111 12.96 11.08 0.45
N TYR A 112 12.78 12.38 0.49
CA TYR A 112 13.02 13.19 1.69
C TYR A 112 11.70 13.83 2.16
N GLU A 113 11.45 13.77 3.46
CA GLU A 113 10.25 14.34 4.07
C GLU A 113 10.58 14.94 5.43
N LYS A 114 9.94 16.07 5.72
CA LYS A 114 9.96 16.69 7.05
C LYS A 114 8.61 16.52 7.71
N LEU A 115 8.62 16.17 9.00
CA LEU A 115 7.45 16.00 9.84
C LEU A 115 7.59 16.85 11.11
N ASP A 116 6.47 17.28 11.67
CA ASP A 116 6.46 18.17 12.83
C ASP A 116 6.03 17.46 14.13
N ASN A 117 5.29 16.33 14.03
CA ASN A 117 4.48 15.81 15.14
C ASN A 117 4.93 14.46 15.69
N ILE A 118 6.06 13.90 15.24
CA ILE A 118 6.56 12.63 15.76
C ILE A 118 7.39 12.89 17.03
N ALA A 119 7.03 12.21 18.12
CA ALA A 119 7.56 12.45 19.44
C ALA A 119 8.82 11.62 19.77
N SER A 120 9.10 10.54 19.05
CA SER A 120 10.23 9.65 19.38
C SER A 120 10.99 9.15 18.16
N GLN A 121 12.29 8.89 18.35
CA GLN A 121 13.16 8.32 17.31
C GLN A 121 12.65 6.94 16.84
N ALA A 122 12.05 6.13 17.71
CA ALA A 122 11.51 4.82 17.37
C ALA A 122 10.30 4.93 16.44
N GLU A 123 9.39 5.87 16.72
CA GLU A 123 8.24 6.15 15.85
C GLU A 123 8.68 6.71 14.50
N LEU A 124 9.69 7.59 14.49
CA LEU A 124 10.26 8.14 13.27
C LEU A 124 10.88 7.05 12.39
N GLN A 125 11.62 6.10 12.99
CA GLN A 125 12.19 4.97 12.27
C GLN A 125 11.09 4.04 11.73
N ALA A 126 10.08 3.75 12.54
CA ALA A 126 8.93 2.95 12.10
C ALA A 126 8.18 3.61 10.92
N TYR A 127 8.04 4.94 10.96
CA TYR A 127 7.45 5.69 9.84
C TYR A 127 8.29 5.56 8.56
N ALA A 128 9.61 5.74 8.63
CA ALA A 128 10.51 5.59 7.49
C ALA A 128 10.48 4.16 6.91
N ASP A 129 10.44 3.14 7.78
CA ASP A 129 10.36 1.73 7.37
C ASP A 129 9.03 1.40 6.71
N ASN A 130 7.92 1.92 7.23
CA ASN A 130 6.59 1.76 6.63
C ASN A 130 6.49 2.47 5.28
N LYS A 131 7.11 3.65 5.15
CA LYS A 131 7.17 4.37 3.88
C LYS A 131 7.93 3.59 2.82
N ARG A 132 9.08 3.01 3.19
CA ARG A 132 9.83 2.08 2.34
C ARG A 132 8.97 0.89 1.93
N PHE A 133 8.30 0.25 2.87
CA PHE A 133 7.46 -0.91 2.63
C PHE A 133 6.30 -0.58 1.67
N LYS A 134 5.58 0.52 1.92
CA LYS A 134 4.49 0.97 1.04
C LYS A 134 4.98 1.29 -0.37
N SER A 135 6.17 1.86 -0.51
CA SER A 135 6.78 2.13 -1.81
C SER A 135 7.10 0.84 -2.57
N LEU A 136 7.60 -0.19 -1.90
CA LEU A 136 7.86 -1.50 -2.52
C LEU A 136 6.57 -2.17 -3.01
N GLN A 137 5.48 -2.05 -2.27
CA GLN A 137 4.17 -2.59 -2.69
C GLN A 137 3.55 -1.81 -3.85
N SER A 138 3.78 -0.51 -3.93
CA SER A 138 3.14 0.33 -4.95
C SER A 138 3.74 0.20 -6.35
N THR A 139 4.84 -0.55 -6.50
CA THR A 139 5.53 -0.75 -7.79
C THR A 139 4.73 -1.55 -8.81
N GLU A 140 3.94 -2.51 -8.34
CA GLU A 140 3.14 -3.37 -9.21
C GLU A 140 1.67 -3.25 -8.85
N THR A 141 0.89 -2.67 -9.76
CA THR A 141 -0.57 -2.61 -9.65
C THR A 141 -1.16 -3.56 -10.70
N ARG A 142 -2.03 -4.45 -10.25
CA ARG A 142 -2.76 -5.36 -11.12
C ARG A 142 -4.25 -5.03 -11.12
N THR A 143 -4.81 -4.97 -12.33
CA THR A 143 -6.26 -4.98 -12.53
C THR A 143 -6.64 -6.36 -13.05
N PHE A 144 -7.56 -7.02 -12.37
CA PHE A 144 -8.08 -8.32 -12.74
C PHE A 144 -9.60 -8.36 -12.61
N TYR A 145 -10.21 -9.38 -13.14
CA TYR A 145 -11.66 -9.46 -13.26
C TYR A 145 -12.18 -10.79 -12.74
N THR A 146 -13.34 -10.72 -12.06
CA THR A 146 -14.03 -11.91 -11.55
C THR A 146 -15.53 -11.83 -11.82
N GLY A 147 -16.22 -12.93 -11.61
CA GLY A 147 -17.66 -12.92 -11.39
C GLY A 147 -18.01 -12.17 -10.09
N PRO A 148 -19.26 -11.76 -9.90
CA PRO A 148 -19.70 -11.01 -8.72
C PRO A 148 -19.39 -11.74 -7.42
N SER A 149 -18.78 -11.03 -6.47
CA SER A 149 -18.54 -11.52 -5.12
C SER A 149 -18.77 -10.40 -4.11
N GLY A 150 -19.54 -10.67 -3.06
CA GLY A 150 -19.80 -9.72 -1.97
C GLY A 150 -18.79 -9.80 -0.82
N ARG A 151 -17.65 -10.48 -1.02
CA ARG A 151 -16.67 -10.76 0.04
C ARG A 151 -15.50 -9.79 0.08
N HIS A 152 -15.60 -8.66 -0.60
CA HIS A 152 -14.48 -7.72 -0.75
C HIS A 152 -14.65 -6.48 0.10
N ALA A 153 -13.57 -6.11 0.78
CA ALA A 153 -13.41 -4.82 1.44
C ALA A 153 -12.10 -4.15 0.99
N VAL A 154 -12.01 -2.86 1.22
CA VAL A 154 -10.76 -2.11 0.98
C VAL A 154 -9.68 -2.63 1.94
N PHE A 155 -8.46 -2.81 1.46
CA PHE A 155 -7.32 -3.41 2.13
C PHE A 155 -7.44 -4.93 2.41
N ASP A 156 -8.39 -5.61 1.78
CA ASP A 156 -8.41 -7.07 1.80
C ASP A 156 -7.20 -7.64 1.07
N LEU A 157 -6.70 -8.75 1.61
CA LEU A 157 -5.63 -9.51 0.99
C LEU A 157 -6.23 -10.57 0.08
N VAL A 158 -5.99 -10.44 -1.22
CA VAL A 158 -6.50 -11.33 -2.25
C VAL A 158 -5.35 -12.16 -2.82
N GLU A 159 -5.51 -13.47 -2.79
CA GLU A 159 -4.61 -14.42 -3.43
C GLU A 159 -5.12 -14.77 -4.84
N LEU A 160 -4.26 -14.57 -5.83
CA LEU A 160 -4.49 -15.06 -7.19
C LEU A 160 -3.59 -16.27 -7.44
N VAL A 161 -4.18 -17.42 -7.70
CA VAL A 161 -3.46 -18.63 -8.11
C VAL A 161 -3.72 -18.84 -9.59
N ARG A 162 -2.65 -18.86 -10.40
CA ARG A 162 -2.72 -19.08 -11.83
C ARG A 162 -1.53 -19.89 -12.29
N ASP A 163 -1.78 -20.92 -13.10
CA ASP A 163 -0.74 -21.83 -13.61
C ASP A 163 0.15 -22.43 -12.51
N GLY A 164 -0.41 -22.60 -11.31
CA GLY A 164 0.28 -23.11 -10.13
C GLY A 164 1.11 -22.08 -9.37
N GLU A 165 1.17 -20.84 -9.83
CA GLU A 165 1.81 -19.73 -9.14
C GLU A 165 0.80 -18.96 -8.29
N SER A 166 1.18 -18.65 -7.06
CA SER A 166 0.39 -17.83 -6.13
C SER A 166 0.99 -16.43 -6.01
N THR A 167 0.14 -15.42 -6.19
CA THR A 167 0.52 -14.03 -5.99
C THR A 167 -0.50 -13.33 -5.11
N LEU A 168 -0.01 -12.54 -4.16
CA LEU A 168 -0.85 -11.82 -3.21
C LEU A 168 -0.95 -10.34 -3.60
N TYR A 169 -2.18 -9.82 -3.48
CA TYR A 169 -2.49 -8.41 -3.73
C TYR A 169 -3.29 -7.84 -2.57
N GLU A 170 -2.92 -6.66 -2.12
CA GLU A 170 -3.77 -5.83 -1.26
C GLU A 170 -4.76 -5.08 -2.14
N GLU A 171 -6.04 -5.31 -1.94
CA GLU A 171 -7.11 -4.71 -2.73
C GLU A 171 -7.25 -3.22 -2.40
N THR A 172 -7.02 -2.36 -3.39
CA THR A 172 -7.13 -0.91 -3.24
C THR A 172 -8.49 -0.39 -3.71
N GLY A 173 -9.22 -1.19 -4.45
CA GLY A 173 -10.57 -0.86 -4.89
C GLY A 173 -11.17 -1.93 -5.78
N TRP A 174 -12.48 -1.92 -5.84
CA TRP A 174 -13.24 -2.77 -6.74
C TRP A 174 -14.47 -2.05 -7.30
N ARG A 175 -14.94 -2.55 -8.42
CA ARG A 175 -16.14 -2.05 -9.10
C ARG A 175 -16.96 -3.23 -9.59
N LEU A 176 -18.24 -3.28 -9.20
CA LEU A 176 -19.19 -4.26 -9.68
C LEU A 176 -20.10 -3.64 -10.77
N GLU A 177 -20.12 -4.24 -11.94
CA GLU A 177 -21.06 -3.89 -12.99
C GLU A 177 -22.39 -4.63 -12.75
N LEU A 178 -23.47 -3.86 -12.65
CA LEU A 178 -24.82 -4.42 -12.41
C LEU A 178 -25.56 -4.79 -13.68
N GLU A 179 -24.93 -4.61 -14.85
CA GLU A 179 -25.41 -5.04 -16.15
C GLU A 179 -24.65 -6.27 -16.62
N GLN A 180 -25.31 -7.11 -17.45
CA GLN A 180 -24.63 -8.28 -18.02
C GLN A 180 -23.42 -7.86 -18.86
N PRO A 181 -22.29 -8.53 -18.71
CA PRO A 181 -22.06 -9.86 -18.11
C PRO A 181 -21.75 -9.86 -16.59
N TYR A 182 -22.18 -8.90 -15.78
CA TYR A 182 -21.97 -8.84 -14.33
C TYR A 182 -20.50 -9.03 -13.93
N LYS A 183 -19.65 -8.25 -14.48
CA LYS A 183 -18.20 -8.30 -14.25
C LYS A 183 -17.80 -7.49 -13.03
N MET A 184 -16.97 -8.06 -12.19
CA MET A 184 -16.34 -7.34 -11.09
C MET A 184 -14.88 -7.07 -11.43
N THR A 185 -14.51 -5.79 -11.40
CA THR A 185 -13.15 -5.31 -11.64
C THR A 185 -12.49 -5.08 -10.30
N HIS A 186 -11.30 -5.63 -10.13
CA HIS A 186 -10.47 -5.46 -8.94
C HIS A 186 -9.20 -4.71 -9.29
N THR A 187 -8.76 -3.85 -8.40
CA THR A 187 -7.45 -3.20 -8.47
C THR A 187 -6.69 -3.50 -7.20
N GLY A 188 -5.54 -4.10 -7.31
CA GLY A 188 -4.71 -4.51 -6.19
C GLY A 188 -3.26 -4.13 -6.38
N LYS A 189 -2.59 -3.83 -5.28
CA LYS A 189 -1.13 -3.66 -5.20
C LYS A 189 -0.50 -4.97 -4.79
N ARG A 190 0.58 -5.36 -5.47
CA ARG A 190 1.31 -6.57 -5.13
C ARG A 190 1.86 -6.49 -3.72
N VAL A 191 1.65 -7.56 -2.95
CA VAL A 191 2.26 -7.73 -1.64
C VAL A 191 3.61 -8.40 -1.81
N VAL A 192 4.65 -7.70 -1.35
CA VAL A 192 6.01 -8.23 -1.29
C VAL A 192 6.31 -8.57 0.16
N TYR A 193 6.53 -9.84 0.47
CA TYR A 193 6.99 -10.24 1.80
C TYR A 193 8.44 -9.78 2.01
N ILE A 194 8.70 -9.26 3.20
CA ILE A 194 10.03 -8.85 3.63
C ILE A 194 10.59 -9.91 4.58
#